data_e72710f0890ed9776d073874989a95f5
#
_entry.id   e72710f0890ed9776d073874989a95f5
#
_cell.length_a   1.000
_cell.length_b   1.000
_cell.length_c   1.000
_cell.angle_alpha   90.00
_cell.angle_beta   90.00
_cell.angle_gamma   90.00
#
_symmetry.space_group_name_H-M   'P 1'
#
loop_
_entity.id
_entity.type
_entity.pdbx_description
1 polymer ?
#
loop_
_entity_poly.entity_id
_entity_poly.type
_entity_poly.pdbx_seq_one_letter_code
_entity_poly.pdbx_strand_id
1 'polypeptide(L)'
;MAEERQPRGRDRDRNREEKVDDGMIEKLVAVNRVSKTVKGGRQFTFTALTVVGDGNGEIGFGYGKAREVPVAIQKSMEYARKGMLNVDLNNGTLWHPVKAGHGAARVFMQPASEGTGVIAGGAMRAVLEAVGVKNVLAKAVGSRNPINLVRATLKGLSDMQSPTRIAAKRGKKVEELLNG
;
A
#
# COMPACT_ATOMS: atom_id res chain seq x y z
N MET A 1 -31.82 24.38 54.51
CA MET A 1 -32.04 24.29 53.06
C MET A 1 -30.70 23.96 52.42
N ALA A 2 -30.51 22.70 52.05
CA ALA A 2 -29.28 22.22 51.40
C ALA A 2 -29.54 22.18 49.90
N GLU A 3 -28.74 22.93 49.13
CA GLU A 3 -28.77 22.95 47.66
C GLU A 3 -28.02 21.75 47.12
N GLU A 4 -28.72 20.83 46.47
CA GLU A 4 -28.17 19.71 45.72
C GLU A 4 -27.50 20.22 44.47
N ARG A 5 -26.14 20.09 44.40
CA ARG A 5 -25.37 20.33 43.19
C ARG A 5 -25.41 19.09 42.30
N GLN A 6 -26.12 19.16 41.19
CA GLN A 6 -26.11 18.14 40.12
C GLN A 6 -24.71 18.03 39.49
N PRO A 7 -24.21 16.82 39.22
CA PRO A 7 -22.96 16.62 38.53
C PRO A 7 -23.12 16.87 37.02
N ARG A 8 -22.35 17.82 36.49
CA ARG A 8 -22.23 18.07 35.04
C ARG A 8 -21.59 16.86 34.38
N GLY A 9 -22.38 16.03 33.71
CA GLY A 9 -21.96 14.94 32.91
C GLY A 9 -21.08 15.44 31.75
N ARG A 10 -19.88 14.83 31.64
CA ARG A 10 -18.97 15.04 30.52
C ARG A 10 -19.48 14.24 29.33
N ASP A 11 -20.22 14.89 28.42
CA ASP A 11 -20.48 14.40 27.06
C ASP A 11 -19.14 14.47 26.24
N ARG A 12 -18.25 13.50 26.42
CA ARG A 12 -16.99 13.39 25.68
C ARG A 12 -16.90 12.14 24.81
N ASP A 13 -18.00 11.41 24.58
CA ASP A 13 -17.96 10.13 23.86
C ASP A 13 -18.91 10.05 22.66
N ARG A 14 -19.12 11.15 21.94
CA ARG A 14 -19.97 11.13 20.73
C ARG A 14 -19.24 11.43 19.44
N ASN A 15 -18.01 10.94 19.26
CA ASN A 15 -17.41 10.92 17.92
C ASN A 15 -16.37 9.80 17.83
N ARG A 16 -16.74 8.60 18.25
CA ARG A 16 -16.10 7.38 17.78
C ARG A 16 -16.82 7.03 16.49
N GLU A 17 -16.40 7.68 15.39
CA GLU A 17 -16.77 7.22 14.05
C GLU A 17 -16.50 5.73 14.01
N GLU A 18 -17.56 4.93 13.90
CA GLU A 18 -17.49 3.51 13.65
C GLU A 18 -16.62 3.36 12.41
N LYS A 19 -15.42 2.82 12.58
CA LYS A 19 -14.61 2.38 11.45
C LYS A 19 -15.44 1.29 10.80
N VAL A 20 -16.07 1.61 9.70
CA VAL A 20 -16.62 0.63 8.78
C VAL A 20 -15.43 -0.22 8.39
N ASP A 21 -15.42 -1.47 8.84
CA ASP A 21 -14.41 -2.45 8.49
C ASP A 21 -14.70 -2.87 7.05
N ASP A 22 -14.20 -2.08 6.11
CA ASP A 22 -14.40 -2.29 4.67
C ASP A 22 -13.67 -3.55 4.15
N GLY A 23 -13.17 -4.40 5.05
CA GLY A 23 -12.39 -5.59 4.70
C GLY A 23 -11.04 -5.27 4.04
N MET A 24 -10.64 -4.00 4.01
CA MET A 24 -9.39 -3.55 3.41
C MET A 24 -8.19 -3.79 4.34
N ILE A 25 -7.12 -4.29 3.78
CA ILE A 25 -5.85 -4.51 4.46
C ILE A 25 -5.07 -3.20 4.43
N GLU A 26 -4.93 -2.54 5.58
CA GLU A 26 -4.17 -1.31 5.73
C GLU A 26 -2.78 -1.60 6.32
N LYS A 27 -1.72 -1.17 5.64
CA LYS A 27 -0.33 -1.36 6.08
C LYS A 27 0.40 -0.02 6.15
N LEU A 28 0.91 0.32 7.34
CA LEU A 28 1.80 1.45 7.55
C LEU A 28 3.22 1.04 7.17
N VAL A 29 3.78 1.68 6.14
CA VAL A 29 5.13 1.38 5.63
C VAL A 29 6.20 2.18 6.35
N ALA A 30 5.99 3.49 6.52
CA ALA A 30 6.95 4.36 7.17
C ALA A 30 6.29 5.62 7.74
N VAL A 31 6.80 6.08 8.88
CA VAL A 31 6.50 7.39 9.47
C VAL A 31 7.82 8.12 9.68
N ASN A 32 7.91 9.35 9.19
CA ASN A 32 9.09 10.17 9.36
C ASN A 32 8.74 11.52 9.98
N ARG A 33 9.57 11.99 10.91
CA ARG A 33 9.51 13.36 11.43
C ARG A 33 10.34 14.25 10.52
N VAL A 34 9.73 15.28 9.96
CA VAL A 34 10.39 16.26 9.08
C VAL A 34 10.32 17.65 9.69
N SER A 35 11.27 18.52 9.38
CA SER A 35 11.29 19.88 9.88
C SER A 35 11.41 20.89 8.76
N LYS A 36 10.78 22.06 8.95
CA LYS A 36 10.94 23.26 8.13
C LYS A 36 11.57 24.34 9.01
N THR A 37 12.65 24.93 8.54
CA THR A 37 13.29 26.08 9.21
C THR A 37 12.52 27.35 8.87
N VAL A 38 12.15 28.11 9.88
CA VAL A 38 11.43 29.38 9.81
C VAL A 38 12.15 30.43 10.64
N LYS A 39 11.81 31.73 10.49
CA LYS A 39 12.29 32.79 11.38
C LYS A 39 11.85 32.42 12.83
N GLY A 40 12.80 32.25 13.72
CA GLY A 40 12.55 31.89 15.13
C GLY A 40 12.68 30.39 15.45
N GLY A 41 13.03 29.50 14.49
CA GLY A 41 13.30 28.10 14.81
C GLY A 41 12.89 27.09 13.76
N ARG A 42 12.60 25.85 14.23
CA ARG A 42 12.22 24.73 13.36
C ARG A 42 10.78 24.31 13.65
N GLN A 43 9.96 24.24 12.62
CA GLN A 43 8.63 23.66 12.67
C GLN A 43 8.69 22.19 12.30
N PHE A 44 8.29 21.31 13.21
CA PHE A 44 8.23 19.87 12.97
C PHE A 44 6.86 19.44 12.46
N THR A 45 6.86 18.51 11.54
CA THR A 45 5.68 17.82 11.03
C THR A 45 6.00 16.33 10.83
N PHE A 46 4.96 15.51 10.71
CA PHE A 46 5.11 14.08 10.46
C PHE A 46 4.59 13.74 9.06
N THR A 47 5.25 12.79 8.42
CA THR A 47 4.82 12.22 7.15
C THR A 47 4.60 10.74 7.33
N ALA A 48 3.48 10.24 6.82
CA ALA A 48 3.13 8.82 6.82
C ALA A 48 3.03 8.31 5.39
N LEU A 49 3.56 7.11 5.15
CA LEU A 49 3.40 6.35 3.93
C LEU A 49 2.61 5.09 4.25
N THR A 50 1.44 4.94 3.65
CA THR A 50 0.56 3.78 3.84
C THR A 50 0.24 3.12 2.51
N VAL A 51 -0.09 1.84 2.59
CA VAL A 51 -0.60 1.03 1.50
C VAL A 51 -1.92 0.44 1.95
N VAL A 52 -2.92 0.47 1.08
CA VAL A 52 -4.26 -0.09 1.33
C VAL A 52 -4.60 -1.01 0.16
N GLY A 53 -5.10 -2.19 0.45
CA GLY A 53 -5.53 -3.16 -0.56
C GLY A 53 -6.66 -4.03 -0.05
N ASP A 54 -7.36 -4.69 -0.96
CA ASP A 54 -8.48 -5.59 -0.67
C ASP A 54 -8.07 -7.06 -0.48
N GLY A 55 -6.77 -7.37 -0.73
CA GLY A 55 -6.28 -8.75 -0.75
C GLY A 55 -6.69 -9.57 -1.98
N ASN A 56 -7.38 -8.98 -2.95
CA ASN A 56 -7.90 -9.64 -4.15
C ASN A 56 -7.43 -8.97 -5.46
N GLY A 57 -6.36 -8.18 -5.41
CA GLY A 57 -5.78 -7.54 -6.58
C GLY A 57 -5.93 -6.03 -6.61
N GLU A 58 -6.77 -5.41 -5.80
CA GLU A 58 -6.84 -3.96 -5.73
C GLU A 58 -5.87 -3.41 -4.68
N ILE A 59 -5.12 -2.38 -5.06
CA ILE A 59 -4.11 -1.77 -4.19
C ILE A 59 -3.93 -0.30 -4.48
N GLY A 60 -3.81 0.48 -3.41
CA GLY A 60 -3.46 1.89 -3.47
C GLY A 60 -2.34 2.24 -2.50
N PHE A 61 -1.66 3.32 -2.73
CA PHE A 61 -0.72 3.89 -1.78
C PHE A 61 -0.99 5.36 -1.54
N GLY A 62 -0.74 5.82 -0.34
CA GLY A 62 -0.91 7.22 0.03
C GLY A 62 0.26 7.78 0.82
N TYR A 63 0.48 9.07 0.66
CA TYR A 63 1.48 9.82 1.39
C TYR A 63 0.82 11.02 2.04
N GLY A 64 0.74 11.00 3.37
CA GLY A 64 0.11 12.03 4.18
C GLY A 64 1.13 12.86 4.97
N LYS A 65 0.84 14.14 5.20
CA LYS A 65 1.64 15.04 6.03
C LYS A 65 0.73 15.82 6.98
N ALA A 66 1.09 15.84 8.28
CA ALA A 66 0.37 16.58 9.30
C ALA A 66 1.28 17.00 10.46
N ARG A 67 0.76 17.78 11.42
CA ARG A 67 1.46 18.15 12.64
C ARG A 67 1.50 16.99 13.64
N GLU A 68 0.51 16.11 13.58
CA GLU A 68 0.35 14.94 14.44
C GLU A 68 0.43 13.65 13.63
N VAL A 69 0.94 12.58 14.25
CA VAL A 69 1.11 11.27 13.60
C VAL A 69 -0.22 10.64 13.20
N PRO A 70 -1.27 10.56 14.07
CA PRO A 70 -2.55 9.95 13.70
C PRO A 70 -3.20 10.64 12.50
N VAL A 71 -3.17 11.97 12.47
CA VAL A 71 -3.74 12.76 11.36
C VAL A 71 -2.95 12.56 10.06
N ALA A 72 -1.62 12.37 10.13
CA ALA A 72 -0.81 12.07 8.97
C ALA A 72 -1.14 10.68 8.39
N ILE A 73 -1.36 9.68 9.26
CA ILE A 73 -1.74 8.32 8.88
C ILE A 73 -3.13 8.33 8.23
N GLN A 74 -4.13 8.95 8.87
CA GLN A 74 -5.48 9.04 8.33
C GLN A 74 -5.48 9.65 6.92
N LYS A 75 -4.82 10.80 6.74
CA LYS A 75 -4.68 11.44 5.42
C LYS A 75 -4.03 10.53 4.39
N SER A 76 -2.99 9.78 4.79
CA SER A 76 -2.33 8.87 3.85
C SER A 76 -3.24 7.70 3.44
N MET A 77 -4.05 7.17 4.36
CA MET A 77 -5.04 6.13 4.05
C MET A 77 -6.13 6.63 3.08
N GLU A 78 -6.66 7.83 3.33
CA GLU A 78 -7.64 8.47 2.43
C GLU A 78 -7.08 8.65 1.00
N TYR A 79 -5.81 9.09 0.88
CA TYR A 79 -5.15 9.19 -0.42
C TYR A 79 -4.94 7.82 -1.08
N ALA A 80 -4.60 6.79 -0.31
CA ALA A 80 -4.43 5.44 -0.83
C ALA A 80 -5.75 4.89 -1.39
N ARG A 81 -6.85 5.04 -0.66
CA ARG A 81 -8.20 4.61 -1.10
C ARG A 81 -8.68 5.30 -2.37
N LYS A 82 -8.31 6.58 -2.58
CA LYS A 82 -8.68 7.34 -3.80
C LYS A 82 -7.90 6.92 -5.04
N GLY A 83 -6.72 6.34 -4.89
CA GLY A 83 -5.81 5.99 -5.98
C GLY A 83 -5.59 4.49 -6.11
N MET A 84 -6.63 3.67 -5.99
CA MET A 84 -6.51 2.22 -6.13
C MET A 84 -6.29 1.80 -7.58
N LEU A 85 -5.44 0.80 -7.77
CA LEU A 85 -5.07 0.18 -9.04
C LEU A 85 -5.46 -1.29 -8.96
N ASN A 86 -5.94 -1.84 -10.07
CA ASN A 86 -6.23 -3.26 -10.18
C ASN A 86 -5.03 -4.00 -10.79
N VAL A 87 -4.66 -5.12 -10.18
CA VAL A 87 -3.55 -6.00 -10.54
C VAL A 87 -4.06 -7.42 -10.73
N ASP A 88 -3.82 -7.99 -11.90
CA ASP A 88 -4.18 -9.37 -12.20
C ASP A 88 -3.17 -10.34 -11.54
N LEU A 89 -3.63 -11.18 -10.61
CA LEU A 89 -2.81 -12.19 -9.93
C LEU A 89 -3.11 -13.59 -10.47
N ASN A 90 -2.12 -14.49 -10.36
CA ASN A 90 -2.25 -15.90 -10.70
C ASN A 90 -2.29 -16.74 -9.41
N ASN A 91 -3.48 -17.09 -8.92
CA ASN A 91 -3.67 -17.94 -7.72
C ASN A 91 -2.80 -17.52 -6.52
N GLY A 92 -2.70 -16.21 -6.26
CA GLY A 92 -1.91 -15.67 -5.14
C GLY A 92 -0.41 -15.56 -5.42
N THR A 93 0.02 -15.67 -6.68
CA THR A 93 1.39 -15.37 -7.13
C THR A 93 1.40 -14.49 -8.38
N LEU A 94 2.57 -14.17 -8.91
CA LEU A 94 2.74 -13.38 -10.12
C LEU A 94 2.63 -14.27 -11.37
N TRP A 95 2.23 -13.69 -12.50
CA TRP A 95 2.18 -14.38 -13.80
C TRP A 95 3.58 -14.69 -14.36
N HIS A 96 4.51 -13.77 -14.21
CA HIS A 96 5.87 -13.88 -14.73
C HIS A 96 6.84 -13.03 -13.89
N PRO A 97 8.16 -13.27 -14.02
CA PRO A 97 9.16 -12.40 -13.39
C PRO A 97 9.05 -10.96 -13.90
N VAL A 98 9.12 -9.99 -12.97
CA VAL A 98 8.98 -8.56 -13.26
C VAL A 98 10.18 -7.79 -12.74
N LYS A 99 10.70 -6.89 -13.59
CA LYS A 99 11.70 -5.90 -13.22
C LYS A 99 11.11 -4.51 -13.43
N ALA A 100 11.11 -3.69 -12.40
CA ALA A 100 10.61 -2.32 -12.48
C ALA A 100 11.51 -1.35 -11.71
N GLY A 101 11.39 -0.07 -12.01
CA GLY A 101 12.18 0.96 -11.33
C GLY A 101 11.42 2.27 -11.20
N HIS A 102 11.72 2.98 -10.10
CA HIS A 102 11.25 4.34 -9.85
C HIS A 102 12.37 5.15 -9.19
N GLY A 103 12.80 6.22 -9.86
CA GLY A 103 14.00 6.94 -9.43
C GLY A 103 15.23 6.02 -9.40
N ALA A 104 15.97 6.02 -8.29
CA ALA A 104 17.13 5.15 -8.10
C ALA A 104 16.78 3.78 -7.48
N ALA A 105 15.51 3.50 -7.16
CA ALA A 105 15.08 2.20 -6.66
C ALA A 105 14.71 1.29 -7.84
N ARG A 106 15.23 0.06 -7.81
CA ARG A 106 14.90 -1.01 -8.74
C ARG A 106 14.38 -2.19 -7.95
N VAL A 107 13.34 -2.84 -8.45
CA VAL A 107 12.74 -4.01 -7.85
C VAL A 107 12.75 -5.16 -8.84
N PHE A 108 13.03 -6.35 -8.32
CA PHE A 108 12.90 -7.60 -9.04
C PHE A 108 11.92 -8.46 -8.25
N MET A 109 10.91 -9.00 -8.92
CA MET A 109 9.89 -9.87 -8.34
C MET A 109 9.74 -11.10 -9.23
N GLN A 110 9.65 -12.26 -8.62
CA GLN A 110 9.54 -13.55 -9.32
C GLN A 110 8.43 -14.37 -8.66
N PRO A 111 7.57 -15.03 -9.46
CA PRO A 111 6.59 -15.97 -8.93
C PRO A 111 7.28 -17.11 -8.18
N ALA A 112 6.62 -17.66 -7.18
CA ALA A 112 7.11 -18.76 -6.38
C ALA A 112 6.03 -19.83 -6.20
N SER A 113 6.44 -21.06 -5.90
CA SER A 113 5.54 -22.17 -5.61
C SER A 113 4.77 -21.97 -4.32
N GLU A 114 3.66 -22.67 -4.18
CA GLU A 114 2.87 -22.66 -2.94
C GLU A 114 3.72 -23.06 -1.74
N GLY A 115 3.46 -22.40 -0.60
CA GLY A 115 4.20 -22.62 0.63
C GLY A 115 5.49 -21.80 0.78
N THR A 116 5.96 -21.11 -0.27
CA THR A 116 7.16 -20.25 -0.19
C THR A 116 6.91 -19.01 0.68
N GLY A 117 5.69 -18.49 0.67
CA GLY A 117 5.36 -17.24 1.36
C GLY A 117 5.90 -15.98 0.66
N VAL A 118 5.74 -14.83 1.31
CA VAL A 118 6.21 -13.54 0.80
C VAL A 118 7.64 -13.29 1.27
N ILE A 119 8.63 -13.51 0.40
CA ILE A 119 10.04 -13.24 0.66
C ILE A 119 10.40 -11.90 0.01
N ALA A 120 10.27 -10.81 0.77
CA ALA A 120 10.47 -9.44 0.28
C ALA A 120 10.98 -8.51 1.38
N GLY A 121 11.61 -7.40 1.00
CA GLY A 121 11.95 -6.31 1.91
C GLY A 121 10.69 -5.60 2.45
N GLY A 122 10.76 -5.01 3.65
CA GLY A 122 9.60 -4.50 4.40
C GLY A 122 8.61 -3.65 3.59
N ALA A 123 9.09 -2.67 2.83
CA ALA A 123 8.24 -1.82 2.01
C ALA A 123 7.56 -2.59 0.85
N MET A 124 8.29 -3.52 0.21
CA MET A 124 7.75 -4.38 -0.85
C MET A 124 6.77 -5.41 -0.27
N ARG A 125 7.10 -5.99 0.89
CA ARG A 125 6.25 -6.96 1.57
C ARG A 125 4.89 -6.36 1.91
N ALA A 126 4.86 -5.13 2.43
CA ALA A 126 3.61 -4.43 2.75
C ALA A 126 2.70 -4.28 1.52
N VAL A 127 3.28 -3.96 0.35
CA VAL A 127 2.55 -3.86 -0.93
C VAL A 127 2.04 -5.23 -1.37
N LEU A 128 2.90 -6.26 -1.39
CA LEU A 128 2.57 -7.60 -1.88
C LEU A 128 1.50 -8.30 -1.02
N GLU A 129 1.59 -8.15 0.31
CA GLU A 129 0.58 -8.67 1.22
C GLU A 129 -0.76 -7.93 1.12
N ALA A 130 -0.75 -6.60 0.91
CA ALA A 130 -1.97 -5.81 0.77
C ALA A 130 -2.71 -6.13 -0.53
N VAL A 131 -2.00 -6.45 -1.62
CA VAL A 131 -2.63 -6.86 -2.90
C VAL A 131 -3.11 -8.30 -2.90
N GLY A 132 -2.72 -9.12 -1.91
CA GLY A 132 -3.14 -10.51 -1.78
C GLY A 132 -2.16 -11.53 -2.38
N VAL A 133 -0.91 -11.15 -2.64
CA VAL A 133 0.13 -12.10 -3.05
C VAL A 133 0.54 -12.94 -1.85
N LYS A 134 0.49 -14.26 -2.01
CA LYS A 134 0.83 -15.26 -0.99
C LYS A 134 2.24 -15.83 -1.18
N ASN A 135 2.68 -16.01 -2.43
CA ASN A 135 3.95 -16.67 -2.76
C ASN A 135 4.74 -15.84 -3.77
N VAL A 136 5.90 -15.30 -3.35
CA VAL A 136 6.73 -14.46 -4.20
C VAL A 136 8.15 -14.35 -3.66
N LEU A 137 9.13 -14.29 -4.56
CA LEU A 137 10.50 -13.90 -4.27
C LEU A 137 10.72 -12.49 -4.80
N ALA A 138 11.11 -11.56 -3.94
CA ALA A 138 11.30 -10.17 -4.34
C ALA A 138 12.55 -9.56 -3.71
N LYS A 139 13.28 -8.79 -4.51
CA LYS A 139 14.51 -8.10 -4.09
C LYS A 139 14.51 -6.65 -4.57
N ALA A 140 14.84 -5.75 -3.64
CA ALA A 140 15.12 -4.35 -3.94
C ALA A 140 16.63 -4.14 -4.15
N VAL A 141 16.98 -3.37 -5.18
CA VAL A 141 18.35 -3.01 -5.54
C VAL A 141 18.43 -1.49 -5.72
N GLY A 142 19.57 -0.90 -5.37
CA GLY A 142 19.77 0.54 -5.43
C GLY A 142 19.24 1.26 -4.21
N SER A 143 18.36 2.23 -4.39
CA SER A 143 17.82 3.03 -3.30
C SER A 143 16.89 2.22 -2.39
N ARG A 144 17.06 2.40 -1.06
CA ARG A 144 16.20 1.82 -0.04
C ARG A 144 15.09 2.78 0.44
N ASN A 145 14.89 3.90 -0.25
CA ASN A 145 13.85 4.85 0.11
C ASN A 145 12.46 4.18 -0.01
N PRO A 146 11.68 4.11 1.09
CA PRO A 146 10.39 3.40 1.10
C PRO A 146 9.41 3.91 0.04
N ILE A 147 9.34 5.22 -0.20
CA ILE A 147 8.44 5.81 -1.20
C ILE A 147 8.79 5.31 -2.61
N ASN A 148 10.08 5.31 -2.95
CA ASN A 148 10.54 4.86 -4.26
C ASN A 148 10.33 3.35 -4.45
N LEU A 149 10.53 2.55 -3.38
CA LEU A 149 10.29 1.12 -3.41
C LEU A 149 8.81 0.78 -3.60
N VAL A 150 7.91 1.44 -2.86
CA VAL A 150 6.46 1.25 -3.02
C VAL A 150 6.03 1.59 -4.45
N ARG A 151 6.46 2.74 -4.97
CA ARG A 151 6.14 3.14 -6.36
C ARG A 151 6.71 2.19 -7.40
N ALA A 152 7.96 1.73 -7.23
CA ALA A 152 8.58 0.78 -8.14
C ALA A 152 7.86 -0.58 -8.12
N THR A 153 7.45 -1.05 -6.93
CA THR A 153 6.70 -2.30 -6.78
C THR A 153 5.33 -2.22 -7.43
N LEU A 154 4.57 -1.15 -7.17
CA LEU A 154 3.28 -0.91 -7.79
C LEU A 154 3.37 -0.79 -9.32
N LYS A 155 4.38 -0.07 -9.82
CA LYS A 155 4.65 -0.01 -11.26
C LYS A 155 4.89 -1.40 -11.84
N GLY A 156 5.73 -2.21 -11.19
CA GLY A 156 5.99 -3.58 -11.65
C GLY A 156 4.74 -4.46 -11.68
N LEU A 157 3.88 -4.35 -10.67
CA LEU A 157 2.61 -5.07 -10.63
C LEU A 157 1.63 -4.58 -11.72
N SER A 158 1.56 -3.28 -11.97
CA SER A 158 0.71 -2.69 -13.01
C SER A 158 1.19 -3.03 -14.43
N ASP A 159 2.51 -3.12 -14.64
CA ASP A 159 3.12 -3.46 -15.93
C ASP A 159 3.02 -4.97 -16.24
N MET A 160 2.70 -5.79 -15.23
CA MET A 160 2.52 -7.24 -15.39
C MET A 160 1.31 -7.53 -16.27
N GLN A 161 1.46 -8.47 -17.19
CA GLN A 161 0.41 -8.82 -18.14
C GLN A 161 -0.05 -10.26 -17.91
N SER A 162 -1.37 -10.41 -17.71
CA SER A 162 -2.01 -11.72 -17.67
C SER A 162 -2.16 -12.30 -19.09
N PRO A 163 -2.17 -13.64 -19.24
CA PRO A 163 -2.42 -14.28 -20.53
C PRO A 163 -3.73 -13.85 -21.18
N THR A 164 -4.77 -13.62 -20.38
CA THR A 164 -6.07 -13.13 -20.85
C THR A 164 -5.98 -11.75 -21.48
N ARG A 165 -5.22 -10.84 -20.88
CA ARG A 165 -4.99 -9.50 -21.39
C ARG A 165 -4.18 -9.51 -22.69
N ILE A 166 -3.18 -10.41 -22.78
CA ILE A 166 -2.39 -10.60 -24.01
C ILE A 166 -3.24 -11.19 -25.12
N ALA A 167 -4.08 -12.20 -24.81
CA ALA A 167 -4.99 -12.83 -25.74
C ALA A 167 -5.97 -11.82 -26.36
N ALA A 168 -6.59 -11.00 -25.52
CA ALA A 168 -7.48 -9.94 -25.96
C ALA A 168 -6.77 -8.92 -26.87
N LYS A 169 -5.52 -8.52 -26.56
CA LYS A 169 -4.73 -7.63 -27.43
C LYS A 169 -4.40 -8.25 -28.79
N ARG A 170 -4.21 -9.56 -28.85
CA ARG A 170 -3.85 -10.28 -30.09
C ARG A 170 -5.06 -10.82 -30.84
N GLY A 171 -6.29 -10.68 -30.31
CA GLY A 171 -7.51 -11.23 -30.89
C GLY A 171 -7.53 -12.76 -30.97
N LYS A 172 -6.80 -13.44 -30.04
CA LYS A 172 -6.68 -14.91 -29.97
C LYS A 172 -7.27 -15.44 -28.68
N LYS A 173 -7.60 -16.73 -28.64
CA LYS A 173 -7.97 -17.41 -27.40
C LYS A 173 -6.74 -17.69 -26.54
N VAL A 174 -6.93 -17.75 -25.21
CA VAL A 174 -5.83 -18.02 -24.26
C VAL A 174 -5.17 -19.36 -24.54
N GLU A 175 -5.97 -20.40 -24.90
CA GLU A 175 -5.48 -21.74 -25.24
C GLU A 175 -4.56 -21.73 -26.45
N GLU A 176 -4.84 -20.92 -27.47
CA GLU A 176 -3.99 -20.76 -28.65
C GLU A 176 -2.66 -20.06 -28.35
N LEU A 177 -2.59 -19.27 -27.27
CA LEU A 177 -1.37 -18.61 -26.83
C LEU A 177 -0.46 -19.52 -25.99
N LEU A 178 -1.03 -20.48 -25.27
CA LEU A 178 -0.30 -21.39 -24.41
C LEU A 178 0.18 -22.64 -25.16
N ASN A 179 -0.55 -23.08 -26.19
CA ASN A 179 -0.30 -24.30 -26.94
C ASN A 179 0.35 -24.04 -28.33
N GLY A 180 0.48 -22.80 -28.73
CA GLY A 180 1.09 -22.40 -30.01
C GLY A 180 2.38 -21.72 -29.85
#